data_97b3093e0ade0c3a8f9b44351b72ef53
#
_entry.id   97b3093e0ade0c3a8f9b44351b72ef53
#
_cell.length_a   1.000
_cell.length_b   1.000
_cell.length_c   1.000
_cell.angle_alpha   90.00
_cell.angle_beta   90.00
_cell.angle_gamma   90.00
#
_symmetry.space_group_name_H-M   'P 1'
#
loop_
_entity.id
_entity.type
_entity.pdbx_description
1 polymer ?
#
loop_
_entity_poly.entity_id
_entity_poly.type
_entity_poly.pdbx_seq_one_letter_code
_entity_poly.pdbx_strand_id
1 'polypeptide(L)'
;EEKGYTYETSDGLYFDISKFPSYGRLGKINLDELKTGARVEENTEKKHPADFCVRKKGELGWDSRWGKGFPGWHIECSAMAIATLGKQIDIHTGGIDLIGTHHNSEICQSECVTGKVFVKYWLHNEFITIDNTKIGKSLGNAVGLKNLIAAGYTGYDYRYWLLTAHYRSPANFSFDALKAAKQALY
;
A
#
# COMPACT_ATOMS: atom_id res chain seq x y z
N GLU A 1 8.66 1.23 -20.00
CA GLU A 1 9.99 1.21 -20.58
C GLU A 1 9.99 1.77 -21.99
N GLU A 2 9.16 1.25 -22.91
CA GLU A 2 9.02 1.75 -24.28
C GLU A 2 8.76 3.27 -24.34
N LYS A 3 8.07 3.80 -23.36
CA LYS A 3 7.79 5.23 -23.21
C LYS A 3 8.90 6.00 -22.48
N GLY A 4 9.97 5.31 -22.06
CA GLY A 4 11.13 5.94 -21.45
C GLY A 4 10.96 6.34 -19.99
N TYR A 5 9.97 5.80 -19.25
CA TYR A 5 9.75 6.12 -17.83
C TYR A 5 10.63 5.34 -16.86
N THR A 6 11.37 4.34 -17.34
CA THR A 6 12.17 3.48 -16.50
C THR A 6 13.64 3.54 -16.87
N TYR A 7 14.49 3.11 -15.94
CA TYR A 7 15.91 2.89 -16.13
C TYR A 7 16.39 1.69 -15.31
N GLU A 8 17.49 1.10 -15.75
CA GLU A 8 18.06 -0.09 -15.13
C GLU A 8 19.18 0.31 -14.17
N THR A 9 19.28 -0.43 -13.05
CA THR A 9 20.37 -0.40 -12.08
C THR A 9 20.93 -1.82 -11.90
N SER A 10 21.98 -1.97 -11.14
CA SER A 10 22.56 -3.29 -10.83
C SER A 10 21.56 -4.23 -10.17
N ASP A 11 20.64 -3.70 -9.33
CA ASP A 11 19.70 -4.46 -8.52
C ASP A 11 18.27 -4.52 -9.07
N GLY A 12 17.97 -3.83 -10.18
CA GLY A 12 16.63 -3.87 -10.76
C GLY A 12 16.30 -2.83 -11.82
N LEU A 13 15.01 -2.77 -12.14
CA LEU A 13 14.41 -1.76 -13.00
C LEU A 13 13.65 -0.75 -12.13
N TYR A 14 13.93 0.53 -12.32
CA TYR A 14 13.35 1.62 -11.53
C TYR A 14 12.51 2.56 -12.37
N PHE A 15 11.48 3.12 -11.77
CA PHE A 15 10.71 4.21 -12.34
C PHE A 15 11.36 5.55 -12.01
N ASP A 16 11.54 6.37 -13.04
CA ASP A 16 12.08 7.73 -12.97
C ASP A 16 10.94 8.72 -12.70
N ILE A 17 10.76 9.13 -11.43
CA ILE A 17 9.68 10.03 -11.04
C ILE A 17 9.78 11.42 -11.65
N SER A 18 10.98 11.84 -12.05
CA SER A 18 11.18 13.15 -12.71
C SER A 18 10.40 13.28 -14.01
N LYS A 19 10.04 12.15 -14.62
CA LYS A 19 9.26 12.08 -15.86
C LYS A 19 7.74 12.12 -15.65
N PHE A 20 7.29 12.13 -14.39
CA PHE A 20 5.89 12.29 -14.02
C PHE A 20 5.73 13.46 -13.03
N PRO A 21 5.64 14.72 -13.52
CA PRO A 21 5.66 15.94 -12.68
C PRO A 21 4.57 16.00 -11.61
N SER A 22 3.50 15.22 -11.74
CA SER A 22 2.41 15.14 -10.76
C SER A 22 2.59 14.00 -9.74
N TYR A 23 3.79 13.40 -9.64
CA TYR A 23 4.09 12.44 -8.57
C TYR A 23 3.93 13.11 -7.19
N GLY A 24 3.33 12.42 -6.25
CA GLY A 24 3.04 12.96 -4.93
C GLY A 24 1.74 13.78 -4.82
N ARG A 25 0.99 13.94 -5.91
CA ARG A 25 -0.28 14.73 -5.90
C ARG A 25 -1.32 14.15 -4.95
N LEU A 26 -1.35 12.82 -4.76
CA LEU A 26 -2.17 12.20 -3.75
C LEU A 26 -1.58 12.50 -2.36
N GLY A 27 -2.32 13.23 -1.53
CA GLY A 27 -1.85 13.65 -0.21
C GLY A 27 -0.93 14.88 -0.22
N LYS A 28 -0.66 15.47 -1.38
CA LYS A 28 0.21 16.67 -1.52
C LYS A 28 1.60 16.45 -0.89
N ILE A 29 2.21 15.34 -1.25
CA ILE A 29 3.50 14.92 -0.68
C ILE A 29 4.60 15.88 -1.11
N ASN A 30 5.35 16.39 -0.13
CA ASN A 30 6.59 17.10 -0.42
C ASN A 30 7.70 16.08 -0.66
N LEU A 31 8.19 16.01 -1.90
CA LEU A 31 9.20 15.03 -2.30
C LEU A 31 10.54 15.24 -1.60
N ASP A 32 10.88 16.48 -1.25
CA ASP A 32 12.12 16.83 -0.56
C ASP A 32 12.11 16.34 0.91
N GLU A 33 10.92 16.14 1.47
CA GLU A 33 10.73 15.64 2.82
C GLU A 33 10.50 14.12 2.90
N LEU A 34 10.36 13.44 1.77
CA LEU A 34 10.25 11.99 1.73
C LEU A 34 11.56 11.35 2.22
N LYS A 35 11.57 11.00 3.51
CA LYS A 35 12.62 10.11 4.03
C LYS A 35 12.48 8.77 3.32
N THR A 36 13.49 8.40 2.56
CA THR A 36 13.65 7.06 2.00
C THR A 36 13.39 6.06 3.10
N GLY A 37 12.43 5.16 2.86
CA GLY A 37 11.93 4.26 3.90
C GLY A 37 13.05 3.46 4.54
N ALA A 38 13.14 3.50 5.86
CA ALA A 38 14.18 2.90 6.71
C ALA A 38 14.27 1.36 6.65
N ARG A 39 13.69 0.72 5.63
CA ARG A 39 13.61 -0.74 5.51
C ARG A 39 14.39 -1.35 4.33
N VAL A 40 14.96 -0.52 3.47
CA VAL A 40 15.69 -0.99 2.28
C VAL A 40 17.02 -0.28 2.25
N GLU A 41 18.10 -1.02 2.03
CA GLU A 41 19.42 -0.43 1.77
C GLU A 41 19.31 0.57 0.62
N GLU A 42 19.88 1.75 0.83
CA GLU A 42 19.79 2.85 -0.11
C GLU A 42 20.57 2.50 -1.39
N ASN A 43 19.86 2.31 -2.49
CA ASN A 43 20.53 2.09 -3.77
C ASN A 43 21.09 3.42 -4.30
N THR A 44 22.40 3.55 -4.27
CA THR A 44 23.13 4.77 -4.71
C THR A 44 23.08 5.02 -6.22
N GLU A 45 22.63 4.05 -7.02
CA GLU A 45 22.44 4.18 -8.47
C GLU A 45 21.11 4.87 -8.84
N LYS A 46 20.23 5.11 -7.85
CA LYS A 46 18.97 5.82 -8.09
C LYS A 46 19.23 7.26 -8.49
N LYS A 47 18.51 7.74 -9.52
CA LYS A 47 18.59 9.13 -9.97
C LYS A 47 17.97 10.11 -8.97
N HIS A 48 16.92 9.65 -8.27
CA HIS A 48 16.25 10.40 -7.22
C HIS A 48 15.89 9.44 -6.06
N PRO A 49 16.03 9.85 -4.79
CA PRO A 49 15.70 9.00 -3.65
C PRO A 49 14.29 8.40 -3.68
N ALA A 50 13.31 9.13 -4.20
CA ALA A 50 11.92 8.68 -4.32
C ALA A 50 11.65 7.80 -5.56
N ASP A 51 12.61 7.56 -6.44
CA ASP A 51 12.47 6.57 -7.51
C ASP A 51 12.20 5.21 -6.90
N PHE A 52 11.29 4.45 -7.49
CA PHE A 52 10.86 3.19 -6.90
C PHE A 52 11.07 2.01 -7.85
N CYS A 53 11.30 0.86 -7.25
CA CYS A 53 11.57 -0.37 -7.99
C CYS A 53 10.30 -0.91 -8.66
N VAL A 54 10.38 -1.11 -9.97
CA VAL A 54 9.32 -1.76 -10.79
C VAL A 54 9.56 -3.26 -10.84
N ARG A 55 10.84 -3.68 -10.93
CA ARG A 55 11.26 -5.08 -10.90
C ARG A 55 12.59 -5.20 -10.17
N LYS A 56 12.65 -6.07 -9.18
CA LYS A 56 13.85 -6.38 -8.41
C LYS A 56 14.56 -7.59 -9.01
N LYS A 57 15.87 -7.49 -9.25
CA LYS A 57 16.74 -8.64 -9.57
C LYS A 57 16.95 -9.47 -8.32
N GLY A 58 17.01 -10.79 -8.45
CA GLY A 58 17.29 -11.69 -7.32
C GLY A 58 16.98 -13.15 -7.65
N GLU A 59 17.28 -14.03 -6.69
CA GLU A 59 17.10 -15.48 -6.83
C GLU A 59 15.63 -15.91 -6.85
N LEU A 60 14.73 -15.09 -6.29
CA LEU A 60 13.30 -15.32 -6.32
C LEU A 60 12.68 -14.82 -7.64
N GLY A 61 11.52 -15.42 -8.02
CA GLY A 61 10.76 -15.02 -9.19
C GLY A 61 11.12 -15.81 -10.46
N TRP A 62 11.11 -15.15 -11.61
CA TRP A 62 11.26 -15.78 -12.93
C TRP A 62 12.25 -15.02 -13.82
N ASP A 63 12.71 -15.68 -14.88
CA ASP A 63 13.60 -15.08 -15.86
C ASP A 63 12.88 -14.07 -16.74
N SER A 64 13.59 -13.02 -17.10
CA SER A 64 13.13 -11.97 -18.01
C SER A 64 14.32 -11.34 -18.74
N ARG A 65 14.09 -10.41 -19.66
CA ARG A 65 15.14 -9.66 -20.33
C ARG A 65 16.04 -8.86 -19.38
N TRP A 66 15.58 -8.57 -18.16
CA TRP A 66 16.35 -7.90 -17.10
C TRP A 66 17.02 -8.86 -16.12
N GLY A 67 17.03 -10.15 -16.45
CA GLY A 67 17.52 -11.23 -15.60
C GLY A 67 16.43 -11.83 -14.71
N LYS A 68 16.83 -12.74 -13.83
CA LYS A 68 15.97 -13.38 -12.84
C LYS A 68 15.54 -12.37 -11.77
N GLY A 69 14.29 -12.43 -11.35
CA GLY A 69 13.75 -11.51 -10.34
C GLY A 69 12.23 -11.52 -10.24
N PHE A 70 11.70 -10.57 -9.50
CA PHE A 70 10.27 -10.46 -9.18
C PHE A 70 9.78 -9.01 -9.30
N PRO A 71 8.45 -8.78 -9.45
CA PRO A 71 7.90 -7.43 -9.58
C PRO A 71 8.11 -6.64 -8.29
N GLY A 72 8.27 -5.33 -8.43
CA GLY A 72 8.18 -4.42 -7.31
C GLY A 72 6.76 -4.37 -6.74
N TRP A 73 6.64 -4.05 -5.47
CA TRP A 73 5.36 -4.05 -4.75
C TRP A 73 4.25 -3.21 -5.42
N HIS A 74 4.62 -2.11 -6.07
CA HIS A 74 3.63 -1.18 -6.64
C HIS A 74 3.09 -1.63 -8.00
N ILE A 75 3.91 -2.31 -8.81
CA ILE A 75 3.50 -2.74 -10.15
C ILE A 75 2.50 -3.89 -10.12
N GLU A 76 2.53 -4.70 -9.07
CA GLU A 76 1.58 -5.79 -8.88
C GLU A 76 0.13 -5.25 -8.87
N CYS A 77 -0.14 -4.27 -8.02
CA CYS A 77 -1.46 -3.67 -7.88
C CYS A 77 -1.90 -2.97 -9.18
N SER A 78 -1.02 -2.19 -9.80
CA SER A 78 -1.32 -1.53 -11.08
C SER A 78 -1.66 -2.53 -12.19
N ALA A 79 -0.87 -3.59 -12.33
CA ALA A 79 -1.07 -4.61 -13.36
C ALA A 79 -2.36 -5.39 -13.13
N MET A 80 -2.62 -5.84 -11.90
CA MET A 80 -3.83 -6.59 -11.55
C MET A 80 -5.09 -5.74 -11.73
N ALA A 81 -5.08 -4.48 -11.26
CA ALA A 81 -6.21 -3.58 -11.40
C ALA A 81 -6.53 -3.30 -12.87
N ILE A 82 -5.54 -3.00 -13.71
CA ILE A 82 -5.75 -2.75 -15.13
C ILE A 82 -6.27 -4.01 -15.86
N ALA A 83 -5.73 -5.17 -15.53
CA ALA A 83 -6.12 -6.43 -16.15
C ALA A 83 -7.54 -6.87 -15.82
N THR A 84 -8.01 -6.61 -14.60
CA THR A 84 -9.31 -7.09 -14.10
C THR A 84 -10.43 -6.06 -14.18
N LEU A 85 -10.10 -4.78 -13.91
CA LEU A 85 -11.09 -3.69 -13.80
C LEU A 85 -10.99 -2.66 -14.93
N GLY A 86 -9.93 -2.73 -15.74
CA GLY A 86 -9.70 -1.81 -16.84
C GLY A 86 -8.81 -0.62 -16.51
N LYS A 87 -8.62 0.26 -17.49
CA LYS A 87 -7.63 1.36 -17.44
C LYS A 87 -7.96 2.48 -16.46
N GLN A 88 -9.18 2.54 -15.99
CA GLN A 88 -9.67 3.47 -14.97
C GLN A 88 -10.61 2.74 -14.05
N ILE A 89 -10.42 2.87 -12.77
CA ILE A 89 -11.27 2.28 -11.73
C ILE A 89 -12.01 3.36 -10.94
N ASP A 90 -13.17 3.01 -10.40
CA ASP A 90 -13.99 3.98 -9.69
C ASP A 90 -13.44 4.24 -8.28
N ILE A 91 -13.18 3.20 -7.51
CA ILE A 91 -12.77 3.29 -6.10
C ILE A 91 -11.54 2.43 -5.87
N HIS A 92 -10.54 3.01 -5.21
CA HIS A 92 -9.35 2.31 -4.70
C HIS A 92 -9.17 2.63 -3.23
N THR A 93 -8.94 1.61 -2.42
CA THR A 93 -8.85 1.76 -0.96
C THR A 93 -7.52 1.28 -0.42
N GLY A 94 -7.13 1.79 0.75
CA GLY A 94 -5.94 1.31 1.46
C GLY A 94 -5.75 1.98 2.80
N GLY A 95 -4.67 1.66 3.49
CA GLY A 95 -4.28 2.35 4.70
C GLY A 95 -3.70 3.74 4.42
N ILE A 96 -3.77 4.63 5.39
CA ILE A 96 -3.23 6.00 5.28
C ILE A 96 -1.73 6.03 4.97
N ASP A 97 -0.99 5.00 5.39
CA ASP A 97 0.44 4.82 5.13
C ASP A 97 0.77 4.61 3.64
N LEU A 98 -0.21 4.16 2.84
CA LEU A 98 -0.01 3.93 1.41
C LEU A 98 -0.03 5.23 0.58
N ILE A 99 -0.55 6.32 1.14
CA ILE A 99 -0.62 7.62 0.45
C ILE A 99 0.78 8.10 0.06
N GLY A 100 1.74 8.01 0.99
CA GLY A 100 3.07 8.60 0.83
C GLY A 100 3.88 8.03 -0.33
N THR A 101 3.72 6.75 -0.62
CA THR A 101 4.53 6.05 -1.63
C THR A 101 3.71 5.14 -2.54
N HIS A 102 3.07 4.12 -2.00
CA HIS A 102 2.47 3.02 -2.77
C HIS A 102 1.44 3.51 -3.79
N HIS A 103 0.43 4.24 -3.36
CA HIS A 103 -0.64 4.71 -4.23
C HIS A 103 -0.17 5.79 -5.22
N ASN A 104 0.76 6.67 -4.84
CA ASN A 104 1.37 7.60 -5.80
C ASN A 104 2.17 6.86 -6.87
N SER A 105 2.85 5.76 -6.51
CA SER A 105 3.56 4.91 -7.46
C SER A 105 2.60 4.17 -8.40
N GLU A 106 1.48 3.67 -7.89
CA GLU A 106 0.42 3.07 -8.74
C GLU A 106 -0.17 4.10 -9.72
N ILE A 107 -0.42 5.32 -9.26
CA ILE A 107 -0.93 6.41 -10.11
C ILE A 107 0.02 6.63 -11.28
N CYS A 108 1.30 6.88 -11.02
CA CYS A 108 2.22 7.20 -12.09
C CYS A 108 2.44 6.02 -13.05
N GLN A 109 2.58 4.79 -12.56
CA GLN A 109 2.68 3.60 -13.41
C GLN A 109 1.48 3.45 -14.34
N SER A 110 0.28 3.52 -13.76
CA SER A 110 -0.96 3.30 -14.50
C SER A 110 -1.26 4.41 -15.49
N GLU A 111 -1.07 5.67 -15.10
CA GLU A 111 -1.37 6.82 -15.94
C GLU A 111 -0.33 7.02 -17.05
N CYS A 112 0.94 6.73 -16.79
CA CYS A 112 1.97 6.74 -17.85
C CYS A 112 1.68 5.71 -18.95
N VAL A 113 1.20 4.53 -18.58
CA VAL A 113 0.84 3.48 -19.55
C VAL A 113 -0.44 3.81 -20.30
N THR A 114 -1.49 4.20 -19.58
CA THR A 114 -2.83 4.31 -20.12
C THR A 114 -3.19 5.68 -20.70
N GLY A 115 -2.51 6.75 -20.24
CA GLY A 115 -2.85 8.13 -20.56
C GLY A 115 -4.17 8.61 -19.94
N LYS A 116 -4.71 7.89 -18.96
CA LYS A 116 -5.98 8.20 -18.29
C LYS A 116 -5.79 8.30 -16.80
N VAL A 117 -6.62 9.08 -16.13
CA VAL A 117 -6.72 9.08 -14.66
C VAL A 117 -7.01 7.66 -14.19
N PHE A 118 -6.16 7.12 -13.34
CA PHE A 118 -6.23 5.72 -12.90
C PHE A 118 -7.42 5.47 -11.99
N VAL A 119 -7.59 6.29 -10.96
CA VAL A 119 -8.63 6.10 -9.94
C VAL A 119 -9.44 7.38 -9.76
N LYS A 120 -10.78 7.27 -9.77
CA LYS A 120 -11.68 8.40 -9.54
C LYS A 120 -11.73 8.82 -8.08
N TYR A 121 -11.87 7.85 -7.16
CA TYR A 121 -12.02 8.08 -5.72
C TYR A 121 -11.06 7.22 -4.91
N TRP A 122 -10.22 7.87 -4.12
CA TRP A 122 -9.30 7.26 -3.18
C TRP A 122 -9.89 7.31 -1.77
N LEU A 123 -9.94 6.18 -1.09
CA LEU A 123 -10.37 6.09 0.31
C LEU A 123 -9.24 5.49 1.15
N HIS A 124 -8.83 6.21 2.19
CA HIS A 124 -7.79 5.76 3.09
C HIS A 124 -8.32 5.66 4.50
N ASN A 125 -8.13 4.51 5.11
CA ASN A 125 -8.52 4.27 6.50
C ASN A 125 -7.31 4.40 7.42
N GLU A 126 -7.61 4.85 8.64
CA GLU A 126 -6.67 4.90 9.73
C GLU A 126 -6.36 3.51 10.30
N PHE A 127 -5.35 3.46 11.16
CA PHE A 127 -4.91 2.23 11.79
C PHE A 127 -5.85 1.77 12.90
N ILE A 128 -5.84 0.46 13.11
CA ILE A 128 -6.33 -0.14 14.35
C ILE A 128 -5.17 -0.10 15.36
N THR A 129 -5.48 0.34 16.57
CA THR A 129 -4.56 0.30 17.71
C THR A 129 -5.09 -0.72 18.75
N ILE A 130 -4.23 -1.18 19.62
CA ILE A 130 -4.58 -1.97 20.80
C ILE A 130 -3.99 -1.25 21.99
N ASP A 131 -4.84 -0.94 22.97
CA ASP A 131 -4.46 -0.13 24.14
C ASP A 131 -3.72 1.17 23.74
N ASN A 132 -4.25 1.86 22.73
CA ASN A 132 -3.67 3.07 22.11
C ASN A 132 -2.25 2.87 21.54
N THR A 133 -1.80 1.63 21.38
CA THR A 133 -0.49 1.30 20.85
C THR A 133 -0.63 0.70 19.44
N LYS A 134 0.27 1.09 18.55
CA LYS A 134 0.32 0.52 17.19
C LYS A 134 0.51 -0.99 17.25
N ILE A 135 -0.21 -1.73 16.44
CA ILE A 135 -0.03 -3.18 16.28
C ILE A 135 1.32 -3.45 15.61
N GLY A 136 2.13 -4.30 16.22
CA GLY A 136 3.42 -4.69 15.69
C GLY A 136 3.74 -6.16 15.99
N LYS A 137 4.30 -6.87 14.99
CA LYS A 137 4.73 -8.27 15.20
C LYS A 137 5.79 -8.38 16.31
N SER A 138 6.70 -7.42 16.39
CA SER A 138 7.73 -7.34 17.42
C SER A 138 7.19 -7.05 18.82
N LEU A 139 6.00 -6.46 18.92
CA LEU A 139 5.34 -6.16 20.19
C LEU A 139 4.47 -7.32 20.70
N GLY A 140 4.24 -8.35 19.88
CA GLY A 140 3.41 -9.49 20.24
C GLY A 140 1.94 -9.16 20.54
N ASN A 141 1.49 -7.93 20.24
CA ASN A 141 0.17 -7.42 20.58
C ASN A 141 -0.88 -7.62 19.46
N ALA A 142 -0.55 -8.35 18.41
CA ALA A 142 -1.46 -8.60 17.31
C ALA A 142 -2.55 -9.59 17.73
N VAL A 143 -3.81 -9.17 17.64
CA VAL A 143 -4.98 -10.04 17.84
C VAL A 143 -5.55 -10.43 16.47
N GLY A 144 -5.36 -11.68 16.09
CA GLY A 144 -5.90 -12.20 14.84
C GLY A 144 -7.33 -12.75 14.99
N LEU A 145 -8.04 -12.93 13.88
CA LEU A 145 -9.41 -13.47 13.88
C LEU A 145 -9.50 -14.83 14.60
N LYS A 146 -8.49 -15.69 14.50
CA LYS A 146 -8.44 -16.97 15.22
C LYS A 146 -8.50 -16.78 16.74
N ASN A 147 -7.85 -15.75 17.27
CA ASN A 147 -7.88 -15.43 18.70
C ASN A 147 -9.27 -14.97 19.14
N LEU A 148 -9.96 -14.18 18.30
CA LEU A 148 -11.32 -13.72 18.56
C LEU A 148 -12.31 -14.88 18.57
N ILE A 149 -12.19 -15.81 17.62
CA ILE A 149 -13.02 -17.01 17.54
C ILE A 149 -12.81 -17.89 18.79
N ALA A 150 -11.55 -18.10 19.20
CA ALA A 150 -11.23 -18.87 20.42
C ALA A 150 -11.79 -18.21 21.69
N ALA A 151 -11.93 -16.89 21.71
CA ALA A 151 -12.56 -16.13 22.79
C ALA A 151 -14.11 -16.06 22.69
N GLY A 152 -14.73 -16.78 21.76
CA GLY A 152 -16.18 -16.88 21.61
C GLY A 152 -16.83 -15.75 20.79
N TYR A 153 -16.04 -15.03 20.00
CA TYR A 153 -16.54 -14.01 19.08
C TYR A 153 -16.57 -14.54 17.63
N THR A 154 -17.36 -13.88 16.80
CA THR A 154 -17.48 -14.17 15.37
C THR A 154 -16.83 -13.06 14.52
N GLY A 155 -16.63 -13.32 13.24
CA GLY A 155 -16.21 -12.30 12.29
C GLY A 155 -17.23 -11.17 12.15
N TYR A 156 -18.51 -11.43 12.39
CA TYR A 156 -19.57 -10.41 12.36
C TYR A 156 -19.47 -9.45 13.55
N ASP A 157 -19.14 -9.94 14.74
CA ASP A 157 -18.91 -9.10 15.92
C ASP A 157 -17.76 -8.12 15.66
N TYR A 158 -16.66 -8.64 15.08
CA TYR A 158 -15.50 -7.81 14.70
C TYR A 158 -15.83 -6.80 13.60
N ARG A 159 -16.55 -7.24 12.58
CA ARG A 159 -17.00 -6.34 11.50
C ARG A 159 -17.90 -5.23 12.03
N TYR A 160 -18.84 -5.56 12.90
CA TYR A 160 -19.72 -4.55 13.51
C TYR A 160 -18.93 -3.56 14.35
N TRP A 161 -17.98 -4.03 15.16
CA TRP A 161 -17.09 -3.15 15.91
C TRP A 161 -16.32 -2.19 14.99
N LEU A 162 -15.73 -2.66 13.89
CA LEU A 162 -15.07 -1.79 12.90
C LEU A 162 -15.97 -0.71 12.34
N LEU A 163 -17.25 -1.00 12.13
CA LEU A 163 -18.22 -0.06 11.59
C LEU A 163 -18.70 0.98 12.62
N THR A 164 -18.38 0.84 13.89
CA THR A 164 -18.70 1.85 14.92
C THR A 164 -17.76 3.05 14.89
N ALA A 165 -16.59 2.93 14.26
CA ALA A 165 -15.64 4.01 14.10
C ALA A 165 -15.70 4.60 12.69
N HIS A 166 -15.48 5.92 12.58
CA HIS A 166 -15.29 6.53 11.28
C HIS A 166 -13.96 6.05 10.68
N TYR A 167 -13.95 5.65 9.41
CA TYR A 167 -12.77 5.01 8.78
C TYR A 167 -11.49 5.89 8.78
N ARG A 168 -11.63 7.23 8.89
CA ARG A 168 -10.51 8.17 9.00
C ARG A 168 -10.03 8.42 10.43
N SER A 169 -10.59 7.73 11.40
CA SER A 169 -10.20 7.85 12.80
C SER A 169 -9.54 6.55 13.27
N PRO A 170 -8.48 6.62 14.06
CA PRO A 170 -7.89 5.43 14.67
C PRO A 170 -8.95 4.65 15.45
N ALA A 171 -9.02 3.35 15.23
CA ALA A 171 -9.93 2.46 15.96
C ALA A 171 -9.13 1.72 17.05
N ASN A 172 -9.37 2.06 18.31
CA ASN A 172 -8.70 1.41 19.43
C ASN A 172 -9.45 0.15 19.83
N PHE A 173 -8.85 -1.01 19.56
CA PHE A 173 -9.42 -2.30 19.87
C PHE A 173 -9.31 -2.62 21.37
N SER A 174 -10.41 -3.10 21.94
CA SER A 174 -10.42 -3.79 23.23
C SER A 174 -11.49 -4.89 23.21
N PHE A 175 -11.33 -5.90 24.07
CA PHE A 175 -12.36 -6.93 24.20
C PHE A 175 -13.68 -6.40 24.77
N ASP A 176 -13.64 -5.35 25.59
CA ASP A 176 -14.85 -4.69 26.10
C ASP A 176 -15.62 -4.01 24.97
N ALA A 177 -14.93 -3.29 24.09
CA ALA A 177 -15.53 -2.69 22.90
C ALA A 177 -16.12 -3.74 21.95
N LEU A 178 -15.40 -4.86 21.76
CA LEU A 178 -15.91 -5.99 20.96
C LEU A 178 -17.14 -6.66 21.60
N LYS A 179 -17.13 -6.81 22.92
CA LYS A 179 -18.31 -7.32 23.67
C LYS A 179 -19.53 -6.43 23.51
N ALA A 180 -19.34 -5.11 23.61
CA ALA A 180 -20.42 -4.14 23.38
C ALA A 180 -20.96 -4.23 21.94
N ALA A 181 -20.06 -4.34 20.95
CA ALA A 181 -20.44 -4.54 19.55
C ALA A 181 -21.26 -5.82 19.35
N LYS A 182 -20.85 -6.94 19.96
CA LYS A 182 -21.59 -8.21 19.93
C LYS A 182 -23.00 -8.05 20.52
N GLN A 183 -23.12 -7.39 21.68
CA GLN A 183 -24.43 -7.14 22.31
C GLN A 183 -25.34 -6.24 21.47
N ALA A 184 -24.77 -5.32 20.72
CA ALA A 184 -25.55 -4.43 19.85
C ALA A 184 -25.97 -5.09 18.52
N LEU A 185 -25.26 -6.15 18.10
CA LEU A 185 -25.55 -6.91 16.89
C LEU A 185 -26.68 -7.92 17.07
N TYR A 186 -26.88 -8.47 18.29
CA TYR A 186 -27.85 -9.50 18.65
C TYR A 186 -28.84 -9.01 19.70
#